data_a7963dfe86edadcc947eb01b4784f319
#
_entry.id   a7963dfe86edadcc947eb01b4784f319
#
_cell.length_a   1.000
_cell.length_b   1.000
_cell.length_c   1.000
_cell.angle_alpha   90.00
_cell.angle_beta   90.00
_cell.angle_gamma   90.00
#
_symmetry.space_group_name_H-M   'P 1'
#
loop_
_entity.id
_entity.type
_entity.pdbx_description
1 polymer ?
#
loop_
_entity_poly.entity_id
_entity_poly.type
_entity_poly.pdbx_seq_one_letter_code
_entity_poly.pdbx_strand_id
1 'polypeptide(L)'
;MGYPIETVIAEKYEAMIALGVRNSRYKDFYDIRCLSQMYELEGYVLQQALVNTFRRRGTVFSRGIYEPDYLQGKEKLWSAFEQRIHSDSIVPFVEVIDDIRRFLLPVQEACEQGTVFELHWDGKAWGHNLMSR
;
A
#
# COMPACT_ATOMS: atom_id res chain seq x y z
N MET A 1 18.80 -13.64 6.18
CA MET A 1 17.35 -13.58 6.05
C MET A 1 16.90 -12.14 5.81
N GLY A 2 16.08 -11.94 4.81
CA GLY A 2 15.51 -10.61 4.57
C GLY A 2 14.29 -10.37 5.42
N TYR A 3 13.81 -9.14 5.37
CA TYR A 3 12.54 -8.80 5.98
C TYR A 3 11.41 -9.54 5.28
N PRO A 4 10.37 -9.95 6.01
CA PRO A 4 9.15 -10.42 5.36
C PRO A 4 8.58 -9.34 4.45
N ILE A 5 7.95 -9.78 3.36
CA ILE A 5 7.33 -8.84 2.41
C ILE A 5 6.31 -7.95 3.10
N GLU A 6 5.56 -8.51 4.03
CA GLU A 6 4.55 -7.75 4.78
C GLU A 6 5.16 -6.58 5.54
N THR A 7 6.34 -6.78 6.12
CA THR A 7 7.03 -5.71 6.85
C THR A 7 7.51 -4.62 5.89
N VAL A 8 8.04 -5.02 4.74
CA VAL A 8 8.47 -4.06 3.72
C VAL A 8 7.28 -3.19 3.27
N ILE A 9 6.15 -3.82 3.00
CA ILE A 9 4.95 -3.11 2.58
C ILE A 9 4.49 -2.15 3.68
N ALA A 10 4.48 -2.64 4.93
CA ALA A 10 4.04 -1.83 6.06
C ALA A 10 4.91 -0.58 6.24
N GLU A 11 6.22 -0.72 6.10
CA GLU A 11 7.14 0.41 6.25
C GLU A 11 6.97 1.44 5.15
N LYS A 12 6.79 0.98 3.92
CA LYS A 12 6.54 1.89 2.80
C LYS A 12 5.20 2.60 2.93
N TYR A 13 4.18 1.88 3.35
CA TYR A 13 2.86 2.47 3.55
C TYR A 13 2.87 3.49 4.68
N GLU A 14 3.53 3.18 5.78
CA GLU A 14 3.65 4.12 6.88
C GLU A 14 4.32 5.43 6.43
N ALA A 15 5.40 5.31 5.64
CA ALA A 15 6.07 6.51 5.12
C ALA A 15 5.14 7.34 4.24
N MET A 16 4.34 6.69 3.42
CA MET A 16 3.37 7.39 2.57
C MET A 16 2.36 8.16 3.41
N ILE A 17 1.82 7.52 4.45
CA ILE A 17 0.83 8.14 5.33
C ILE A 17 1.46 9.28 6.14
N ALA A 18 2.65 9.06 6.69
CA ALA A 18 3.32 10.03 7.54
C ALA A 18 3.69 11.30 6.78
N LEU A 19 4.15 11.17 5.53
CA LEU A 19 4.54 12.31 4.71
C LEU A 19 3.34 13.03 4.10
N GLY A 20 2.25 12.29 3.88
CA GLY A 20 1.00 12.88 3.40
C GLY A 20 1.18 13.63 2.09
N VAL A 21 0.57 14.82 2.01
CA VAL A 21 0.57 15.61 0.77
C VAL A 21 1.96 16.07 0.34
N ARG A 22 2.92 16.09 1.25
CA ARG A 22 4.30 16.47 0.92
C ARG A 22 5.11 15.32 0.34
N ASN A 23 4.50 14.15 0.25
CA ASN A 23 5.22 12.97 -0.22
C ASN A 23 5.56 13.10 -1.70
N SER A 24 6.85 13.02 -2.00
CA SER A 24 7.37 12.95 -3.37
C SER A 24 8.12 11.64 -3.60
N ARG A 25 7.95 10.66 -2.72
CA ARG A 25 8.63 9.37 -2.80
C ARG A 25 7.82 8.40 -3.66
N TYR A 26 7.76 8.72 -4.95
CA TYR A 26 6.98 7.93 -5.91
C TYR A 26 7.44 6.49 -6.01
N LYS A 27 8.69 6.22 -5.65
CA LYS A 27 9.20 4.86 -5.64
C LYS A 27 8.43 3.95 -4.66
N ASP A 28 8.02 4.49 -3.51
CA ASP A 28 7.26 3.70 -2.55
C ASP A 28 5.91 3.28 -3.13
N PHE A 29 5.23 4.19 -3.83
CA PHE A 29 3.96 3.86 -4.48
C PHE A 29 4.17 2.79 -5.55
N TYR A 30 5.19 2.96 -6.37
CA TYR A 30 5.55 2.00 -7.41
C TYR A 30 5.85 0.63 -6.81
N ASP A 31 6.67 0.60 -5.76
CA ASP A 31 7.08 -0.65 -5.12
C ASP A 31 5.90 -1.39 -4.50
N ILE A 32 5.01 -0.68 -3.80
CA ILE A 32 3.84 -1.32 -3.18
C ILE A 32 2.96 -1.94 -4.26
N ARG A 33 2.73 -1.21 -5.34
CA ARG A 33 1.92 -1.74 -6.44
C ARG A 33 2.54 -3.00 -7.02
N CYS A 34 3.86 -2.98 -7.29
CA CYS A 34 4.55 -4.14 -7.82
C CYS A 34 4.49 -5.33 -6.85
N LEU A 35 4.73 -5.08 -5.57
CA LEU A 35 4.70 -6.15 -4.58
C LEU A 35 3.32 -6.77 -4.46
N SER A 36 2.27 -5.95 -4.55
CA SER A 36 0.90 -6.46 -4.48
C SER A 36 0.56 -7.38 -5.65
N GLN A 37 1.20 -7.19 -6.79
CA GLN A 37 0.95 -8.00 -7.98
C GLN A 37 1.82 -9.25 -8.02
N MET A 38 2.97 -9.21 -7.35
CA MET A 38 3.94 -10.29 -7.39
C MET A 38 3.73 -11.37 -6.34
N TYR A 39 3.06 -11.04 -5.24
CA TYR A 39 3.00 -11.94 -4.09
C TYR A 39 1.57 -12.18 -3.64
N GLU A 40 1.32 -13.41 -3.18
CA GLU A 40 0.13 -13.72 -2.40
C GLU A 40 0.47 -13.45 -0.94
N LEU A 41 -0.50 -12.92 -0.20
CA LEU A 41 -0.25 -12.49 1.17
C LEU A 41 -1.41 -12.87 2.08
N GLU A 42 -1.07 -13.20 3.33
CA GLU A 42 -2.08 -13.43 4.35
C GLU A 42 -2.42 -12.11 5.02
N GLY A 43 -3.71 -11.77 5.03
CA GLY A 43 -4.17 -10.50 5.57
C GLY A 43 -3.84 -10.30 7.03
N TYR A 44 -3.90 -11.36 7.83
CA TYR A 44 -3.56 -11.28 9.24
C TYR A 44 -2.10 -10.86 9.44
N VAL A 45 -1.19 -11.45 8.68
CA VAL A 45 0.24 -11.13 8.78
C VAL A 45 0.50 -9.68 8.38
N LEU A 46 -0.14 -9.25 7.28
CA LEU A 46 -0.01 -7.87 6.83
C LEU A 46 -0.59 -6.89 7.86
N GLN A 47 -1.73 -7.24 8.45
CA GLN A 47 -2.34 -6.42 9.50
C GLN A 47 -1.40 -6.25 10.69
N GLN A 48 -0.78 -7.34 11.14
CA GLN A 48 0.15 -7.27 12.26
C GLN A 48 1.37 -6.41 11.92
N ALA A 49 1.87 -6.51 10.70
CA ALA A 49 2.99 -5.68 10.26
C ALA A 49 2.60 -4.20 10.27
N LEU A 50 1.40 -3.87 9.81
CA LEU A 50 0.92 -2.47 9.83
C LEU A 50 0.78 -1.95 11.27
N VAL A 51 0.13 -2.72 12.12
CA VAL A 51 -0.05 -2.31 13.53
C VAL A 51 1.30 -2.07 14.19
N ASN A 52 2.22 -3.00 14.02
CA ASN A 52 3.54 -2.90 14.68
C ASN A 52 4.34 -1.72 14.14
N THR A 53 4.33 -1.51 12.83
CA THR A 53 5.10 -0.43 12.22
C THR A 53 4.54 0.94 12.60
N PHE A 54 3.22 1.11 12.52
CA PHE A 54 2.61 2.40 12.85
C PHE A 54 2.77 2.73 14.33
N ARG A 55 2.62 1.72 15.19
CA ARG A 55 2.82 1.91 16.63
C ARG A 55 4.27 2.30 16.94
N ARG A 56 5.23 1.58 16.38
CA ARG A 56 6.65 1.83 16.64
C ARG A 56 7.06 3.23 16.20
N ARG A 57 6.50 3.72 15.11
CA ARG A 57 6.84 5.04 14.57
C ARG A 57 5.92 6.16 15.07
N GLY A 58 4.91 5.81 15.84
CA GLY A 58 3.97 6.80 16.37
C GLY A 58 3.13 7.48 15.32
N THR A 59 2.85 6.80 14.21
CA THR A 59 2.07 7.35 13.11
C THR A 59 0.61 6.93 13.24
N VAL A 60 -0.29 7.87 13.00
CA VAL A 60 -1.73 7.64 13.04
C VAL A 60 -2.20 7.30 11.63
N PHE A 61 -3.06 6.29 11.50
CA PHE A 61 -3.66 5.96 10.21
C PHE A 61 -4.51 7.12 9.70
N SER A 62 -4.42 7.38 8.41
CA SER A 62 -5.22 8.43 7.77
C SER A 62 -5.53 8.02 6.34
N ARG A 63 -6.45 8.75 5.70
CA ARG A 63 -6.88 8.47 4.34
C ARG A 63 -6.54 9.60 3.37
N GLY A 64 -5.64 10.50 3.78
CA GLY A 64 -5.31 11.68 2.98
C GLY A 64 -4.82 11.35 1.58
N ILE A 65 -4.05 10.27 1.43
CA ILE A 65 -3.52 9.88 0.11
C ILE A 65 -4.62 9.41 -0.85
N TYR A 66 -5.81 9.12 -0.35
CA TYR A 66 -6.94 8.69 -1.16
C TYR A 66 -7.91 9.82 -1.48
N GLU A 67 -7.66 11.01 -0.96
CA GLU A 67 -8.50 12.17 -1.23
C GLU A 67 -8.20 12.73 -2.62
N PRO A 68 -9.24 13.24 -3.33
CA PRO A 68 -9.01 13.82 -4.66
C PRO A 68 -7.96 14.92 -4.69
N ASP A 69 -7.89 15.72 -3.64
CA ASP A 69 -6.93 16.82 -3.56
C ASP A 69 -5.49 16.33 -3.57
N TYR A 70 -5.25 15.12 -3.03
CA TYR A 70 -3.91 14.56 -3.02
C TYR A 70 -3.40 14.29 -4.43
N LEU A 71 -4.28 13.87 -5.33
CA LEU A 71 -3.92 13.55 -6.71
C LEU A 71 -3.64 14.79 -7.55
N GLN A 72 -4.17 15.92 -7.12
CA GLN A 72 -4.08 17.14 -7.88
C GLN A 72 -2.63 17.60 -8.03
N GLY A 73 -2.18 17.76 -9.27
CA GLY A 73 -0.81 18.18 -9.54
C GLY A 73 0.25 17.10 -9.48
N LYS A 74 -0.11 15.89 -9.07
CA LYS A 74 0.87 14.81 -8.93
C LYS A 74 1.05 13.97 -10.18
N GLU A 75 0.11 14.03 -11.10
CA GLU A 75 0.15 13.20 -12.31
C GLU A 75 1.38 13.49 -13.16
N LYS A 76 1.72 14.76 -13.30
CA LYS A 76 2.88 15.18 -14.08
C LYS A 76 4.18 14.68 -13.47
N LEU A 77 4.30 14.80 -12.16
CA LEU A 77 5.51 14.34 -11.45
C LEU A 77 5.61 12.82 -11.48
N TRP A 78 4.47 12.14 -11.40
CA TRP A 78 4.43 10.69 -11.52
C TRP A 78 4.89 10.24 -12.91
N SER A 79 4.42 10.89 -13.98
CA SER A 79 4.85 10.57 -15.34
C SER A 79 6.35 10.74 -15.51
N ALA A 80 6.92 11.81 -14.95
CA ALA A 80 8.36 12.04 -15.00
C ALA A 80 9.11 10.93 -14.27
N PHE A 81 8.59 10.47 -13.14
CA PHE A 81 9.19 9.35 -12.41
C PHE A 81 9.18 8.07 -13.25
N GLU A 82 8.05 7.75 -13.89
CA GLU A 82 7.94 6.56 -14.71
C GLU A 82 8.92 6.59 -15.89
N GLN A 83 9.12 7.75 -16.47
CA GLN A 83 10.08 7.89 -17.56
C GLN A 83 11.50 7.64 -17.09
N ARG A 84 11.85 8.09 -15.89
CA ARG A 84 13.20 7.88 -15.35
C ARG A 84 13.50 6.41 -15.08
N ILE A 85 12.51 5.63 -14.70
CA ILE A 85 12.71 4.20 -14.43
C ILE A 85 12.51 3.34 -15.67
N HIS A 86 12.25 3.95 -16.81
CA HIS A 86 12.06 3.25 -18.10
C HIS A 86 10.99 2.15 -18.00
N SER A 87 9.88 2.49 -17.37
CA SER A 87 8.78 1.55 -17.24
C SER A 87 8.17 1.25 -18.60
N ASP A 88 7.97 -0.03 -18.90
CA ASP A 88 7.37 -0.47 -20.16
C ASP A 88 5.88 -0.17 -20.23
N SER A 89 5.22 -0.07 -19.09
CA SER A 89 3.81 0.25 -19.07
C SER A 89 3.60 1.51 -18.24
N ILE A 90 3.10 2.54 -18.91
CA ILE A 90 2.79 3.80 -18.25
C ILE A 90 1.39 3.66 -17.63
N VAL A 91 1.32 3.82 -16.31
CA VAL A 91 0.07 3.70 -15.58
C VAL A 91 -0.23 5.06 -14.92
N PRO A 92 -1.42 5.63 -15.15
CA PRO A 92 -1.77 6.89 -14.49
C PRO A 92 -1.68 6.78 -12.97
N PHE A 93 -1.28 7.85 -12.32
CA PHE A 93 -1.11 7.85 -10.86
C PHE A 93 -2.42 7.51 -10.15
N VAL A 94 -3.56 7.94 -10.70
CA VAL A 94 -4.87 7.62 -10.11
C VAL A 94 -5.09 6.11 -10.06
N GLU A 95 -4.64 5.37 -11.08
CA GLU A 95 -4.77 3.92 -11.07
C GLU A 95 -3.86 3.29 -10.02
N VAL A 96 -2.65 3.84 -9.85
CA VAL A 96 -1.73 3.35 -8.82
C VAL A 96 -2.37 3.54 -7.44
N ILE A 97 -2.94 4.69 -7.18
CA ILE A 97 -3.60 4.97 -5.91
C ILE A 97 -4.82 4.06 -5.71
N ASP A 98 -5.60 3.83 -6.75
CA ASP A 98 -6.75 2.92 -6.65
C ASP A 98 -6.31 1.49 -6.35
N ASP A 99 -5.22 1.04 -6.96
CA ASP A 99 -4.68 -0.30 -6.68
C ASP A 99 -4.21 -0.41 -5.24
N ILE A 100 -3.49 0.60 -4.74
CA ILE A 100 -3.03 0.62 -3.35
C ILE A 100 -4.21 0.67 -2.40
N ARG A 101 -5.22 1.47 -2.71
CA ARG A 101 -6.44 1.57 -1.91
C ARG A 101 -7.13 0.22 -1.78
N ARG A 102 -7.32 -0.48 -2.90
CA ARG A 102 -7.96 -1.79 -2.91
C ARG A 102 -7.17 -2.80 -2.09
N PHE A 103 -5.86 -2.68 -2.12
CA PHE A 103 -4.96 -3.59 -1.42
C PHE A 103 -4.88 -3.27 0.08
N LEU A 104 -4.64 -2.03 0.44
CA LEU A 104 -4.26 -1.69 1.81
C LEU A 104 -5.36 -1.05 2.67
N LEU A 105 -6.31 -0.35 2.06
CA LEU A 105 -7.34 0.32 2.85
C LEU A 105 -8.21 -0.67 3.66
N PRO A 106 -8.61 -1.83 3.13
CA PRO A 106 -9.36 -2.78 3.94
C PRO A 106 -8.59 -3.26 5.17
N VAL A 107 -7.27 -3.46 5.03
CA VAL A 107 -6.43 -3.88 6.16
C VAL A 107 -6.30 -2.74 7.16
N GLN A 108 -6.13 -1.51 6.67
CA GLN A 108 -6.08 -0.33 7.54
C GLN A 108 -7.37 -0.17 8.33
N GLU A 109 -8.52 -0.35 7.68
CA GLU A 109 -9.80 -0.23 8.37
C GLU A 109 -9.92 -1.25 9.49
N ALA A 110 -9.46 -2.47 9.28
CA ALA A 110 -9.45 -3.47 10.33
C ALA A 110 -8.52 -3.06 11.49
N CYS A 111 -7.38 -2.47 11.17
CA CYS A 111 -6.48 -1.95 12.20
C CYS A 111 -7.15 -0.85 13.01
N GLU A 112 -7.85 0.06 12.35
CA GLU A 112 -8.52 1.19 13.01
C GLU A 112 -9.66 0.72 13.90
N GLN A 113 -10.37 -0.30 13.47
CA GLN A 113 -11.52 -0.83 14.19
C GLN A 113 -11.16 -1.86 15.26
N GLY A 114 -9.93 -2.35 15.24
CA GLY A 114 -9.49 -3.38 16.15
C GLY A 114 -10.07 -4.75 15.83
N THR A 115 -10.50 -4.97 14.61
CA THR A 115 -11.02 -6.28 14.16
C THR A 115 -9.91 -7.06 13.46
N VAL A 116 -10.07 -8.39 13.40
CA VAL A 116 -9.08 -9.26 12.77
C VAL A 116 -9.34 -9.31 11.26
N PHE A 117 -8.27 -9.18 10.48
CA PHE A 117 -8.37 -9.24 9.03
C PHE A 117 -7.76 -10.56 8.55
N GLU A 118 -8.60 -11.51 8.16
CA GLU A 118 -8.17 -12.88 7.87
C GLU A 118 -8.30 -13.27 6.40
N LEU A 119 -8.47 -12.30 5.51
CA LEU A 119 -8.58 -12.60 4.08
C LEU A 119 -7.21 -12.87 3.48
N HIS A 120 -7.22 -13.52 2.33
CA HIS A 120 -6.02 -13.87 1.56
C HIS A 120 -5.96 -12.99 0.31
N TRP A 121 -4.79 -12.43 0.03
CA TRP A 121 -4.53 -11.63 -1.16
C TRP A 121 -3.94 -12.54 -2.23
N ASP A 122 -4.58 -12.57 -3.40
CA ASP A 122 -4.17 -13.47 -4.50
C ASP A 122 -3.34 -12.77 -5.58
N GLY A 123 -2.93 -11.53 -5.33
CA GLY A 123 -2.22 -10.71 -6.31
C GLY A 123 -3.11 -9.69 -6.98
N LYS A 124 -4.42 -9.80 -6.82
CA LYS A 124 -5.41 -8.91 -7.46
C LYS A 124 -6.53 -8.48 -6.52
N ALA A 125 -6.91 -9.33 -5.59
CA ALA A 125 -8.06 -9.07 -4.72
C ALA A 125 -7.94 -9.84 -3.41
N TRP A 126 -8.65 -9.33 -2.40
CA TRP A 126 -8.82 -10.05 -1.14
C TRP A 126 -9.96 -11.05 -1.26
N GLY A 127 -9.75 -12.22 -0.71
CA GLY A 127 -10.77 -13.25 -0.70
C GLY A 127 -10.47 -14.29 0.34
N HIS A 128 -11.30 -15.30 0.44
CA HIS A 128 -11.09 -16.38 1.37
C HIS A 128 -10.00 -17.31 0.85
N ASN A 129 -9.14 -17.77 1.76
CA ASN A 129 -8.13 -18.76 1.42
C ASN A 129 -8.81 -20.10 1.21
N LEU A 130 -8.76 -20.62 -0.02
CA LEU A 130 -9.39 -21.90 -0.35
C LEU A 130 -8.76 -23.08 0.36
N MET A 131 -7.55 -22.92 0.87
CA MET A 131 -6.85 -23.97 1.57
C MET A 131 -7.18 -24.04 3.06
N SER A 132 -7.90 -23.08 3.59
CA SER A 132 -8.21 -23.02 5.03
C SER A 132 -9.61 -23.56 5.31
N ARG A 133 -9.82 -24.74 4.94
CA ARG A 133 -11.08 -25.42 5.19
C ARG A 133 -11.00 -26.40 6.32
#